data_d567867a398841b6c2db3536f0fe5c8f
#
_entry.id   d567867a398841b6c2db3536f0fe5c8f
#
_cell.length_a   1.000
_cell.length_b   1.000
_cell.length_c   1.000
_cell.angle_alpha   90.00
_cell.angle_beta   90.00
_cell.angle_gamma   90.00
#
_symmetry.space_group_name_H-M   'P 1'
#
loop_
_entity.id
_entity.type
_entity.pdbx_description
1 polymer ?
#
loop_
_entity_poly.entity_id
_entity_poly.type
_entity_poly.pdbx_seq_one_letter_code
_entity_poly.pdbx_strand_id
1 'polypeptide(L)'
;MFYSRVFNRKTGRFLGYLENITPEGAMIISESPLRLDEVYSLGMSLPEDIYPKLALNFEAKSIWCKSDIDPNFYNTGFQLLDLDEEDIAIIEQIIEEYNFRD
;
A
#
# COMPACT_ATOMS: atom_id res chain seq x y z
N MET A 1 14.30 5.94 -3.59
CA MET A 1 13.38 4.83 -3.32
C MET A 1 12.21 5.33 -2.49
N PHE A 2 11.02 4.91 -2.83
CA PHE A 2 9.81 5.36 -2.16
C PHE A 2 9.42 4.38 -1.04
N TYR A 3 9.57 4.83 0.20
CA TYR A 3 9.10 4.07 1.35
C TYR A 3 7.93 4.81 1.96
N SER A 4 6.76 4.24 1.88
CA SER A 4 5.59 4.83 2.49
C SER A 4 5.08 3.93 3.60
N ARG A 5 4.76 4.54 4.72
CA ARG A 5 4.13 3.84 5.84
C ARG A 5 2.66 3.61 5.52
N VAL A 6 2.23 2.39 5.80
CA VAL A 6 0.84 2.00 5.59
C VAL A 6 0.20 1.70 6.93
N PHE A 7 -0.97 2.27 7.16
CA PHE A 7 -1.70 2.17 8.42
C PHE A 7 -3.08 1.56 8.19
N ASN A 8 -3.57 0.87 9.20
CA ASN A 8 -4.98 0.48 9.28
C ASN A 8 -5.75 1.69 9.80
N ARG A 9 -6.62 2.28 8.96
CA ARG A 9 -7.35 3.50 9.34
C ARG A 9 -8.40 3.27 10.43
N LYS A 10 -8.89 2.04 10.56
CA LYS A 10 -9.90 1.72 11.59
C LYS A 10 -9.30 1.69 12.99
N THR A 11 -8.06 1.24 13.10
CA THR A 11 -7.39 1.08 14.39
C THR A 11 -6.31 2.13 14.63
N GLY A 12 -5.85 2.78 13.59
CA GLY A 12 -4.71 3.70 13.65
C GLY A 12 -3.36 2.98 13.73
N ARG A 13 -3.34 1.66 13.64
CA ARG A 13 -2.12 0.89 13.82
C ARG A 13 -1.29 0.86 12.54
N PHE A 14 0.01 0.99 12.70
CA PHE A 14 0.96 0.82 11.64
C PHE A 14 0.98 -0.65 11.19
N LEU A 15 0.88 -0.89 9.90
CA LEU A 15 0.91 -2.25 9.33
C LEU A 15 2.26 -2.60 8.72
N GLY A 16 2.85 -1.70 7.97
CA GLY A 16 4.09 -1.98 7.28
C GLY A 16 4.42 -0.91 6.25
N TYR A 17 5.32 -1.26 5.34
CA TYR A 17 5.78 -0.35 4.30
C TYR A 17 5.33 -0.82 2.93
N LEU A 18 5.03 0.15 2.08
CA LEU A 18 4.71 -0.13 0.69
C LEU A 18 5.96 -0.60 -0.04
N GLU A 19 5.88 -1.74 -0.74
CA GLU A 19 6.94 -2.21 -1.61
C GLU A 19 6.65 -1.94 -3.08
N ASN A 20 5.39 -2.03 -3.47
CA ASN A 20 4.99 -1.81 -4.84
C ASN A 20 3.53 -1.40 -4.90
N ILE A 21 3.15 -0.64 -5.92
CA ILE A 21 1.77 -0.22 -6.12
C ILE A 21 1.48 0.00 -7.60
N THR A 22 0.27 -0.42 -8.00
CA THR A 22 -0.37 -0.09 -9.27
C THR A 22 -1.83 0.26 -8.97
N PRO A 23 -2.60 0.81 -9.92
CA PRO A 23 -4.02 1.06 -9.66
C PRO A 23 -4.84 -0.19 -9.31
N GLU A 24 -4.35 -1.38 -9.69
CA GLU A 24 -5.04 -2.64 -9.41
C GLU A 24 -4.64 -3.25 -8.08
N GLY A 25 -3.42 -3.04 -7.63
CA GLY A 25 -2.93 -3.73 -6.44
C GLY A 25 -1.73 -3.08 -5.78
N ALA A 26 -1.43 -3.58 -4.60
CA ALA A 26 -0.27 -3.11 -3.83
C ALA A 26 0.37 -4.29 -3.11
N MET A 27 1.67 -4.19 -2.86
CA MET A 27 2.39 -5.14 -2.03
C MET A 27 2.99 -4.41 -0.85
N ILE A 28 2.75 -4.95 0.35
CA ILE A 28 3.17 -4.35 1.61
C ILE A 28 4.04 -5.35 2.36
N ILE A 29 5.15 -4.89 2.91
CA ILE A 29 6.00 -5.68 3.79
C ILE A 29 5.66 -5.33 5.24
N SER A 30 5.49 -6.36 6.08
CA SER A 30 5.12 -6.19 7.49
C SER A 30 5.84 -7.20 8.36
N GLU A 31 5.90 -6.91 9.67
CA GLU A 31 6.53 -7.82 10.64
C GLU A 31 5.64 -9.00 11.03
N SER A 32 4.33 -8.85 10.84
CA SER A 32 3.37 -9.91 11.17
C SER A 32 2.58 -10.30 9.93
N PRO A 33 2.21 -11.58 9.81
CA PRO A 33 1.37 -11.99 8.68
C PRO A 33 -0.02 -11.36 8.81
N LEU A 34 -0.60 -11.01 7.68
CA LEU A 34 -1.93 -10.42 7.62
C LEU A 34 -2.95 -11.48 7.22
N ARG A 35 -4.18 -11.31 7.70
CA ARG A 35 -5.26 -12.25 7.37
C ARG A 35 -5.65 -12.08 5.90
N LEU A 36 -5.90 -13.20 5.25
CA LEU A 36 -6.30 -13.24 3.85
C LEU A 36 -7.80 -13.08 3.66
N ASP A 37 -8.17 -12.69 2.46
CA ASP A 37 -9.56 -12.52 2.04
C ASP A 37 -10.35 -11.54 2.91
N GLU A 38 -9.66 -10.58 3.51
CA GLU A 38 -10.27 -9.52 4.29
C GLU A 38 -10.10 -8.18 3.60
N VAL A 39 -11.10 -7.32 3.77
CA VAL A 39 -11.03 -5.94 3.29
C VAL A 39 -10.50 -5.07 4.41
N TYR A 40 -9.40 -4.40 4.12
CA TYR A 40 -8.75 -3.46 5.03
C TYR A 40 -8.99 -2.03 4.57
N SER A 41 -9.23 -1.15 5.52
CA SER A 41 -9.23 0.29 5.26
C SER A 41 -7.81 0.78 5.49
N LEU A 42 -7.10 1.09 4.42
CA LEU A 42 -5.69 1.44 4.49
C LEU A 42 -5.46 2.93 4.25
N GLY A 43 -4.45 3.45 4.90
CA GLY A 43 -3.95 4.79 4.67
C GLY A 43 -2.46 4.73 4.41
N MET A 44 -2.00 5.47 3.41
CA MET A 44 -0.60 5.51 3.03
C MET A 44 -0.13 6.95 3.03
N SER A 45 0.95 7.23 3.77
CA SER A 45 1.52 8.58 3.82
C SER A 45 2.13 8.97 2.48
N LEU A 46 1.91 10.21 2.08
CA LEU A 46 2.48 10.79 0.87
C LEU A 46 3.51 11.85 1.24
N PRO A 47 4.58 12.01 0.43
CA PRO A 47 5.53 13.09 0.63
C PRO A 47 4.86 14.45 0.60
N GLU A 48 5.28 15.33 1.52
CA GLU A 48 4.74 16.70 1.57
C GLU A 48 5.14 17.48 0.32
N ASP A 49 4.28 18.40 -0.08
CA ASP A 49 4.50 19.36 -1.16
C ASP A 49 4.69 18.77 -2.56
N ILE A 50 4.51 17.47 -2.71
CA ILE A 50 4.64 16.80 -4.03
C ILE A 50 3.27 16.43 -4.56
N TYR A 51 2.39 15.97 -3.68
CA TYR A 51 1.06 15.47 -4.05
C TYR A 51 -0.03 16.36 -3.47
N PRO A 52 -1.23 16.35 -4.08
CA PRO A 52 -2.33 17.20 -3.60
C PRO A 52 -2.92 16.77 -2.26
N LYS A 53 -2.51 15.62 -1.74
CA LYS A 53 -2.98 15.08 -0.46
C LYS A 53 -1.80 14.70 0.41
N LEU A 54 -2.02 14.68 1.73
CA LEU A 54 -1.01 14.19 2.69
C LEU A 54 -1.02 12.67 2.81
N ALA A 55 -2.10 12.04 2.43
CA ALA A 55 -2.25 10.59 2.50
C ALA A 55 -3.17 10.08 1.40
N LEU A 56 -2.91 8.86 0.96
CA LEU A 56 -3.77 8.13 0.05
C LEU A 56 -4.56 7.12 0.88
N ASN A 57 -5.89 7.23 0.86
CA ASN A 57 -6.78 6.34 1.61
C ASN A 57 -7.57 5.48 0.65
N PHE A 58 -7.60 4.19 0.91
CA PHE A 58 -8.30 3.26 0.02
C PHE A 58 -8.69 1.99 0.77
N GLU A 59 -9.68 1.28 0.20
CA GLU A 59 -10.02 -0.06 0.65
C GLU A 59 -9.23 -1.07 -0.16
N ALA A 60 -8.76 -2.13 0.49
CA ALA A 60 -7.96 -3.14 -0.19
C ALA A 60 -8.26 -4.52 0.38
N LYS A 61 -8.34 -5.50 -0.51
CA LYS A 61 -8.57 -6.89 -0.12
C LYS A 61 -7.25 -7.66 -0.14
N SER A 62 -6.93 -8.32 0.96
CA SER A 62 -5.73 -9.14 1.03
C SER A 62 -5.93 -10.42 0.22
N ILE A 63 -5.02 -10.69 -0.72
CA ILE A 63 -5.14 -11.79 -1.67
C ILE A 63 -4.19 -12.93 -1.33
N TRP A 64 -2.95 -12.60 -0.98
CA TRP A 64 -1.94 -13.58 -0.61
C TRP A 64 -0.99 -12.98 0.41
N CYS A 65 -0.36 -13.86 1.20
CA CYS A 65 0.65 -13.47 2.18
C CYS A 65 1.73 -14.54 2.21
N LYS A 66 2.98 -14.14 2.10
CA LYS A 66 4.13 -15.05 2.08
C LYS A 66 5.25 -14.50 2.92
N SER A 67 6.08 -15.38 3.49
CA SER A 67 7.32 -14.97 4.13
C SER A 67 8.22 -14.27 3.12
N ASP A 68 8.86 -13.20 3.56
CA ASP A 68 9.91 -12.55 2.79
C ASP A 68 11.18 -13.43 2.80
N ILE A 69 12.19 -13.04 2.02
CA ILE A 69 13.52 -13.65 2.08
C ILE A 69 14.05 -13.52 3.50
N ASP A 70 13.86 -12.36 4.12
CA ASP A 70 14.12 -12.17 5.54
C ASP A 70 12.97 -12.79 6.33
N PRO A 71 13.20 -13.86 7.13
CA PRO A 71 12.12 -14.56 7.82
C PRO A 71 11.42 -13.75 8.90
N ASN A 72 11.92 -12.57 9.24
CA ASN A 72 11.27 -11.68 10.19
C ASN A 72 10.15 -10.85 9.55
N PHE A 73 9.97 -10.95 8.25
CA PHE A 73 9.00 -10.15 7.52
C PHE A 73 8.11 -10.99 6.62
N TYR A 74 6.96 -10.41 6.28
CA TYR A 74 5.97 -11.00 5.39
C TYR A 74 5.60 -10.02 4.31
N ASN A 75 5.37 -10.53 3.11
CA ASN A 75 4.85 -9.74 1.99
C ASN A 75 3.39 -10.10 1.77
N THR A 76 2.53 -9.10 1.72
CA THR A 76 1.11 -9.28 1.48
C THR A 76 0.70 -8.53 0.23
N GLY A 77 0.05 -9.23 -0.69
CA GLY A 77 -0.52 -8.65 -1.89
C GLY A 77 -1.97 -8.28 -1.67
N PHE A 78 -2.33 -7.07 -2.09
CA PHE A 78 -3.67 -6.51 -1.96
C PHE A 78 -4.24 -6.15 -3.32
N GLN A 79 -5.54 -6.38 -3.47
CA GLN A 79 -6.31 -5.82 -4.57
C GLN A 79 -6.93 -4.50 -4.10
N LEU A 80 -6.68 -3.42 -4.82
CA LEU A 80 -7.24 -2.11 -4.47
C LEU A 80 -8.69 -2.03 -4.92
N LEU A 81 -9.53 -1.44 -4.08
CA LEU A 81 -10.96 -1.34 -4.30
C LEU A 81 -11.38 0.13 -4.29
N ASP A 82 -12.39 0.46 -5.10
CA ASP A 82 -13.08 1.75 -5.06
C ASP A 82 -12.18 2.99 -5.13
N LEU A 83 -11.13 2.93 -5.96
CA LEU A 83 -10.28 4.10 -6.20
C LEU A 83 -11.01 5.09 -7.09
N ASP A 84 -10.96 6.38 -6.71
CA ASP A 84 -11.44 7.43 -7.59
C ASP A 84 -10.35 7.88 -8.57
N GLU A 85 -10.73 8.75 -9.50
CA GLU A 85 -9.81 9.22 -10.54
C GLU A 85 -8.61 9.96 -9.98
N GLU A 86 -8.80 10.74 -8.91
CA GLU A 86 -7.71 11.47 -8.28
C GLU A 86 -6.69 10.50 -7.66
N ASP A 87 -7.17 9.46 -7.00
CA ASP A 87 -6.31 8.46 -6.38
C ASP A 87 -5.52 7.69 -7.44
N ILE A 88 -6.17 7.33 -8.54
CA ILE A 88 -5.51 6.65 -9.66
C ILE A 88 -4.40 7.55 -10.24
N ALA A 89 -4.68 8.83 -10.41
CA ALA A 89 -3.69 9.78 -10.92
C ALA A 89 -2.48 9.89 -9.99
N ILE A 90 -2.71 9.92 -8.68
CA ILE A 90 -1.63 9.95 -7.69
C ILE A 90 -0.78 8.68 -7.78
N ILE A 91 -1.43 7.52 -7.87
CA ILE A 91 -0.72 6.23 -7.99
C ILE A 91 0.12 6.20 -9.27
N GLU A 92 -0.43 6.65 -10.40
CA GLU A 92 0.32 6.71 -11.65
C GLU A 92 1.53 7.63 -11.54
N GLN A 93 1.39 8.75 -10.83
CA GLN A 93 2.51 9.66 -10.58
C GLN A 93 3.59 8.99 -9.72
N ILE A 94 3.19 8.25 -8.69
CA ILE A 94 4.12 7.51 -7.84
C ILE A 94 4.90 6.48 -8.67
N ILE A 95 4.20 5.72 -9.50
CA ILE A 95 4.82 4.71 -10.36
C ILE A 95 5.88 5.35 -11.26
N GLU A 96 5.52 6.47 -11.87
CA GLU A 96 6.40 7.17 -12.80
C GLU A 96 7.64 7.73 -12.10
N GLU A 97 7.46 8.35 -10.92
CA GLU A 97 8.56 8.99 -10.20
C GLU A 97 9.48 7.99 -9.50
N TYR A 98 8.94 6.88 -9.02
CA TYR A 98 9.71 5.93 -8.23
C TYR A 98 9.95 4.60 -8.94
N ASN A 99 9.53 4.52 -10.18
CA ASN A 99 9.87 3.41 -11.07
C ASN A 99 9.42 2.04 -10.54
N PHE A 100 8.21 1.96 -9.98
CA PHE A 100 7.65 0.70 -9.51
C PHE A 100 7.24 -0.25 -10.63
N ARG A 101 7.05 0.28 -11.83
CA ARG A 101 6.63 -0.53 -12.97
C ARG A 101 7.87 -1.03 -13.71
N ASP A 102 7.94 -2.32 -13.90
CA ASP A 102 9.02 -2.98 -14.64
C ASP A 102 8.69 -3.11 -16.12
#